data_3119d425787dbe90426f60dd87b8eb3a
#
_entry.id   3119d425787dbe90426f60dd87b8eb3a
#
_cell.length_a   1.000
_cell.length_b   1.000
_cell.length_c   1.000
_cell.angle_alpha   90.00
_cell.angle_beta   90.00
_cell.angle_gamma   90.00
#
_symmetry.space_group_name_H-M   'P 1'
#
loop_
_entity.id
_entity.type
_entity.pdbx_description
1 polymer ?
#
loop_
_entity_poly.entity_id
_entity_poly.type
_entity_poly.pdbx_seq_one_letter_code
_entity_poly.pdbx_strand_id
1 'polypeptide(L)'
;MLTIEIPEQVDECWDEENDEFLYTTIAPPETITLEHSLVAISLWESKWNKPFLDSKEKTDEEFLDYIKCMTLTPVSDDVMKRLTTQNIKQIIDYIQAPMTATTFADDKKHHLNKDIVTSELIYYWMVELHIPPEFERWHIKRLLTLIRICEVKQAPAKKMSQKETMAQYAALNNARRKKYHSRG
;
A
#
# COMPACT_ATOMS: atom_id res chain seq x y z
N MET A 1 3.28 6.59 8.09
CA MET A 1 4.57 6.19 8.70
C MET A 1 4.29 5.28 9.86
N LEU A 2 5.12 4.28 10.07
CA LEU A 2 5.12 3.39 11.23
C LEU A 2 6.43 3.60 11.99
N THR A 3 6.35 3.78 13.30
CA THR A 3 7.52 3.85 14.17
C THR A 3 7.54 2.60 15.03
N ILE A 4 8.65 1.89 15.06
CA ILE A 4 8.85 0.69 15.87
C ILE A 4 10.10 0.83 16.73
N GLU A 5 10.05 0.24 17.91
CA GLU A 5 11.18 0.15 18.82
C GLU A 5 11.82 -1.23 18.70
N ILE A 6 13.11 -1.24 18.50
CA ILE A 6 13.93 -2.44 18.47
C ILE A 6 14.56 -2.58 19.86
N PRO A 7 14.40 -3.73 20.54
CA PRO A 7 14.90 -3.89 21.89
C PRO A 7 16.41 -3.82 21.96
N GLU A 8 16.92 -3.50 23.13
CA GLU A 8 18.34 -3.64 23.41
C GLU A 8 18.79 -5.10 23.24
N GLN A 9 20.05 -5.27 22.96
CA GLN A 9 20.69 -6.58 22.96
C GLN A 9 21.57 -6.69 24.18
N VAL A 10 21.28 -7.67 25.02
CA VAL A 10 22.01 -7.95 26.24
C VAL A 10 22.72 -9.29 26.10
N ASP A 11 23.98 -9.33 26.48
CA ASP A 11 24.74 -10.56 26.63
C ASP A 11 24.64 -11.01 28.11
N GLU A 12 24.48 -12.31 28.30
CA GLU A 12 24.28 -12.92 29.59
C GLU A 12 25.46 -13.87 29.86
N CYS A 13 26.31 -13.51 30.78
CA CYS A 13 27.50 -14.28 31.16
C CYS A 13 27.37 -14.74 32.59
N TRP A 14 27.60 -16.02 32.82
CA TRP A 14 27.66 -16.57 34.18
C TRP A 14 29.00 -16.26 34.85
N ASP A 15 29.00 -15.59 35.98
CA ASP A 15 30.18 -15.34 36.79
C ASP A 15 30.32 -16.47 37.86
N GLU A 16 31.28 -17.35 37.66
CA GLU A 16 31.55 -18.48 38.54
C GLU A 16 32.10 -18.04 39.91
N GLU A 17 32.73 -16.86 40.02
CA GLU A 17 33.29 -16.38 41.26
C GLU A 17 32.25 -15.83 42.21
N ASN A 18 31.21 -15.18 41.67
CA ASN A 18 30.18 -14.55 42.47
C ASN A 18 28.85 -15.32 42.44
N ASP A 19 28.76 -16.43 41.70
CA ASP A 19 27.56 -17.26 41.54
C ASP A 19 26.33 -16.46 41.09
N GLU A 20 26.55 -15.50 40.11
CA GLU A 20 25.52 -14.61 39.56
C GLU A 20 25.63 -14.42 38.07
N PHE A 21 24.51 -14.02 37.43
CA PHE A 21 24.51 -13.63 36.01
C PHE A 21 24.91 -12.18 35.85
N LEU A 22 25.91 -11.93 35.01
CA LEU A 22 26.30 -10.60 34.58
C LEU A 22 25.61 -10.28 33.26
N TYR A 23 24.93 -9.15 33.21
CA TYR A 23 24.23 -8.65 32.05
C TYR A 23 25.00 -7.46 31.43
N THR A 24 25.48 -7.64 30.21
CA THR A 24 26.18 -6.57 29.50
C THR A 24 25.39 -6.14 28.27
N THR A 25 25.01 -4.88 28.22
CA THR A 25 24.32 -4.34 27.03
C THR A 25 25.29 -4.23 25.87
N ILE A 26 25.12 -5.07 24.83
CA ILE A 26 25.91 -5.06 23.60
C ILE A 26 25.45 -3.94 22.68
N ALA A 27 24.14 -3.75 22.57
CA ALA A 27 23.56 -2.71 21.73
C ALA A 27 22.34 -2.06 22.42
N PRO A 28 22.26 -0.72 22.44
CA PRO A 28 21.12 -0.02 23.04
C PRO A 28 19.83 -0.24 22.22
N PRO A 29 18.66 0.05 22.79
CA PRO A 29 17.42 0.04 22.05
C PRO A 29 17.45 1.12 20.96
N GLU A 30 16.85 0.82 19.82
CA GLU A 30 16.79 1.75 18.69
C GLU A 30 15.36 1.94 18.20
N THR A 31 15.07 3.14 17.70
CA THR A 31 13.77 3.45 17.09
C THR A 31 13.95 3.66 15.61
N ILE A 32 13.21 2.93 14.81
CA ILE A 32 13.21 3.09 13.34
C ILE A 32 11.84 3.55 12.86
N THR A 33 11.84 4.40 11.84
CA THR A 33 10.63 4.88 11.19
C THR A 33 10.57 4.34 9.77
N LEU A 34 9.43 3.75 9.44
CA LEU A 34 9.18 3.05 8.18
C LEU A 34 8.09 3.75 7.37
N GLU A 35 8.27 3.76 6.05
CA GLU A 35 7.34 4.33 5.09
C GLU A 35 7.06 3.34 3.95
N HIS A 36 5.86 2.77 3.93
CA HIS A 36 5.41 1.91 2.82
C HIS A 36 4.93 2.76 1.66
N SER A 37 5.86 3.30 0.89
CA SER A 37 5.66 4.29 -0.17
C SER A 37 6.09 3.78 -1.55
N LEU A 38 5.75 4.55 -2.60
CA LEU A 38 6.20 4.25 -3.96
C LEU A 38 7.72 4.31 -4.06
N VAL A 39 8.37 5.22 -3.31
CA VAL A 39 9.83 5.32 -3.25
C VAL A 39 10.46 4.02 -2.73
N ALA A 40 9.94 3.47 -1.63
CA ALA A 40 10.44 2.22 -1.06
C ALA A 40 10.29 1.04 -2.04
N ILE A 41 9.15 0.98 -2.75
CA ILE A 41 8.88 -0.04 -3.77
C ILE A 41 9.87 0.10 -4.93
N SER A 42 10.07 1.31 -5.44
CA SER A 42 10.99 1.58 -6.54
C SER A 42 12.44 1.20 -6.20
N LEU A 43 12.90 1.50 -4.99
CA LEU A 43 14.23 1.09 -4.52
C LEU A 43 14.37 -0.43 -4.49
N TRP A 44 13.37 -1.14 -4.00
CA TRP A 44 13.39 -2.60 -3.96
C TRP A 44 13.35 -3.21 -5.38
N GLU A 45 12.47 -2.72 -6.25
CA GLU A 45 12.34 -3.19 -7.64
C GLU A 45 13.62 -2.97 -8.44
N SER A 46 14.29 -1.83 -8.25
CA SER A 46 15.57 -1.54 -8.90
C SER A 46 16.69 -2.51 -8.49
N LYS A 47 16.64 -3.01 -7.26
CA LYS A 47 17.64 -3.96 -6.73
C LYS A 47 17.37 -5.39 -7.18
N TRP A 48 16.11 -5.83 -7.09
CA TRP A 48 15.73 -7.22 -7.34
C TRP A 48 15.31 -7.49 -8.79
N ASN A 49 15.07 -6.45 -9.60
CA ASN A 49 14.56 -6.54 -10.96
C ASN A 49 13.27 -7.39 -11.06
N LYS A 50 12.40 -7.26 -10.05
CA LYS A 50 11.13 -7.97 -9.92
C LYS A 50 10.02 -6.98 -9.55
N PRO A 51 8.79 -7.15 -10.06
CA PRO A 51 7.67 -6.32 -9.65
C PRO A 51 7.29 -6.60 -8.18
N PHE A 52 7.21 -5.57 -7.36
CA PHE A 52 6.89 -5.71 -5.94
C PHE A 52 5.42 -6.05 -5.70
N LEU A 53 4.52 -5.45 -6.47
CA LEU A 53 3.06 -5.60 -6.31
C LEU A 53 2.48 -6.86 -6.95
N ASP A 54 3.32 -7.73 -7.52
CA ASP A 54 2.89 -9.03 -8.05
C ASP A 54 2.44 -9.96 -6.90
N SER A 55 1.52 -10.88 -7.24
CA SER A 55 0.97 -11.89 -6.31
C SER A 55 1.96 -12.98 -5.90
N LYS A 56 3.17 -13.00 -6.46
CA LYS A 56 4.20 -13.98 -6.11
C LYS A 56 4.69 -13.76 -4.68
N GLU A 57 4.83 -14.85 -3.96
CA GLU A 57 5.41 -14.83 -2.63
C GLU A 57 6.88 -14.36 -2.70
N LYS A 58 7.25 -13.50 -1.77
CA LYS A 58 8.61 -13.02 -1.59
C LYS A 58 9.35 -13.91 -0.61
N THR A 59 10.63 -14.13 -0.85
CA THR A 59 11.50 -14.81 0.12
C THR A 59 11.70 -13.96 1.37
N ASP A 60 12.14 -14.58 2.47
CA ASP A 60 12.44 -13.87 3.70
C ASP A 60 13.53 -12.80 3.49
N GLU A 61 14.53 -13.10 2.65
CA GLU A 61 15.58 -12.16 2.28
C GLU A 61 15.02 -10.94 1.51
N GLU A 62 14.17 -11.17 0.51
CA GLU A 62 13.49 -10.14 -0.24
C GLU A 62 12.61 -9.26 0.66
N PHE A 63 11.95 -9.86 1.64
CA PHE A 63 11.11 -9.14 2.58
C PHE A 63 11.93 -8.30 3.57
N LEU A 64 13.00 -8.85 4.14
CA LEU A 64 13.91 -8.10 5.04
C LEU A 64 14.58 -6.94 4.28
N ASP A 65 14.97 -7.15 3.03
CA ASP A 65 15.53 -6.08 2.21
C ASP A 65 14.48 -4.99 1.90
N TYR A 66 13.22 -5.39 1.71
CA TYR A 66 12.14 -4.42 1.57
C TYR A 66 11.93 -3.57 2.82
N ILE A 67 12.03 -4.16 4.02
CA ILE A 67 11.99 -3.40 5.27
C ILE A 67 13.09 -2.35 5.30
N LYS A 68 14.32 -2.68 4.83
CA LYS A 68 15.40 -1.68 4.70
C LYS A 68 15.04 -0.55 3.73
N CYS A 69 14.44 -0.88 2.60
CA CYS A 69 13.98 0.14 1.63
C CYS A 69 12.89 1.06 2.21
N MET A 70 12.11 0.58 3.18
CA MET A 70 11.08 1.37 3.87
C MET A 70 11.65 2.32 4.93
N THR A 71 12.89 2.11 5.41
CA THR A 71 13.46 2.95 6.48
C THR A 71 13.77 4.35 5.99
N LEU A 72 13.40 5.36 6.79
CA LEU A 72 13.70 6.77 6.48
C LEU A 72 15.11 7.18 6.89
N THR A 73 15.74 6.40 7.75
CA THR A 73 17.11 6.58 8.22
C THR A 73 17.94 5.35 7.89
N PRO A 74 19.21 5.50 7.53
CA PRO A 74 20.08 4.35 7.32
C PRO A 74 20.10 3.44 8.55
N VAL A 75 19.86 2.16 8.34
CA VAL A 75 19.83 1.15 9.41
C VAL A 75 20.90 0.11 9.12
N SER A 76 21.69 -0.23 10.15
CA SER A 76 22.71 -1.26 10.02
C SER A 76 22.10 -2.67 9.93
N ASP A 77 22.85 -3.60 9.37
CA ASP A 77 22.43 -5.01 9.30
C ASP A 77 22.22 -5.63 10.68
N ASP A 78 22.96 -5.16 11.69
CA ASP A 78 22.84 -5.67 13.05
C ASP A 78 21.52 -5.25 13.71
N VAL A 79 21.03 -4.04 13.41
CA VAL A 79 19.71 -3.59 13.85
C VAL A 79 18.61 -4.44 13.21
N MET A 80 18.76 -4.77 11.91
CA MET A 80 17.80 -5.62 11.22
C MET A 80 17.74 -7.04 11.79
N LYS A 81 18.86 -7.59 12.28
CA LYS A 81 18.89 -8.91 12.93
C LYS A 81 18.18 -8.96 14.28
N ARG A 82 18.04 -7.79 14.93
CA ARG A 82 17.34 -7.66 16.23
C ARG A 82 15.83 -7.48 16.12
N LEU A 83 15.28 -7.45 14.90
CA LEU A 83 13.84 -7.39 14.68
C LEU A 83 13.15 -8.59 15.32
N THR A 84 12.23 -8.31 16.24
CA THR A 84 11.42 -9.34 16.89
C THR A 84 10.26 -9.79 16.01
N THR A 85 9.70 -10.96 16.32
CA THR A 85 8.46 -11.44 15.67
C THR A 85 7.33 -10.42 15.80
N GLN A 86 7.26 -9.70 16.92
CA GLN A 86 6.26 -8.65 17.14
C GLN A 86 6.50 -7.44 16.21
N ASN A 87 7.76 -7.03 16.02
CA ASN A 87 8.09 -5.97 15.08
C ASN A 87 7.69 -6.37 13.66
N ILE A 88 8.02 -7.58 13.23
CA ILE A 88 7.65 -8.11 11.90
C ILE A 88 6.13 -8.09 11.73
N LYS A 89 5.37 -8.53 12.73
CA LYS A 89 3.90 -8.48 12.69
C LYS A 89 3.38 -7.06 12.53
N GLN A 90 3.89 -6.10 13.30
CA GLN A 90 3.50 -4.68 13.19
C GLN A 90 3.79 -4.13 11.79
N ILE A 91 4.92 -4.50 11.18
CA ILE A 91 5.29 -4.10 9.82
C ILE A 91 4.30 -4.69 8.81
N ILE A 92 3.99 -5.98 8.92
CA ILE A 92 3.03 -6.64 8.02
C ILE A 92 1.64 -5.99 8.15
N ASP A 93 1.17 -5.75 9.37
CA ASP A 93 -0.11 -5.11 9.62
C ASP A 93 -0.15 -3.69 9.01
N TYR A 94 0.95 -2.93 9.10
CA TYR A 94 1.08 -1.62 8.49
C TYR A 94 1.06 -1.69 6.95
N ILE A 95 1.80 -2.62 6.34
CA ILE A 95 1.81 -2.83 4.88
C ILE A 95 0.40 -3.20 4.39
N GLN A 96 -0.34 -4.00 5.15
CA GLN A 96 -1.68 -4.46 4.80
C GLN A 96 -2.77 -3.43 5.08
N ALA A 97 -2.51 -2.44 5.91
CA ALA A 97 -3.50 -1.43 6.27
C ALA A 97 -4.02 -0.68 5.04
N PRO A 98 -5.33 -0.46 4.91
CA PRO A 98 -5.90 0.22 3.74
C PRO A 98 -5.50 1.70 3.66
N MET A 99 -5.25 2.36 4.80
CA MET A 99 -4.82 3.76 4.94
C MET A 99 -5.69 4.77 4.19
N THR A 100 -6.94 4.39 3.89
CA THR A 100 -7.92 5.20 3.19
C THR A 100 -9.32 4.92 3.73
N ALA A 101 -10.16 5.96 3.78
CA ALA A 101 -11.58 5.82 4.08
C ALA A 101 -12.44 5.62 2.82
N THR A 102 -11.84 5.76 1.63
CA THR A 102 -12.56 5.60 0.37
C THR A 102 -12.78 4.13 0.06
N THR A 103 -14.03 3.77 -0.19
CA THR A 103 -14.43 2.44 -0.67
C THR A 103 -15.10 2.57 -2.03
N PHE A 104 -14.88 1.58 -2.90
CA PHE A 104 -15.51 1.52 -4.21
C PHE A 104 -16.58 0.43 -4.21
N ALA A 105 -17.80 0.77 -4.62
CA ALA A 105 -18.94 -0.17 -4.63
C ALA A 105 -18.76 -1.33 -5.65
N ASP A 106 -17.84 -1.22 -6.59
CA ASP A 106 -17.69 -2.11 -7.75
C ASP A 106 -16.29 -2.71 -7.86
N ASP A 107 -15.83 -3.42 -6.82
CA ASP A 107 -14.54 -4.11 -6.85
C ASP A 107 -14.48 -5.30 -7.84
N LYS A 108 -15.62 -5.68 -8.43
CA LYS A 108 -15.69 -6.87 -9.30
C LYS A 108 -15.32 -6.64 -10.76
N LYS A 109 -15.04 -5.41 -11.21
CA LYS A 109 -14.84 -5.09 -12.64
C LYS A 109 -13.59 -4.29 -12.99
N HIS A 110 -12.85 -3.76 -12.05
CA HIS A 110 -11.50 -3.29 -12.34
C HIS A 110 -10.53 -4.47 -12.23
N HIS A 111 -10.55 -5.33 -13.24
CA HIS A 111 -9.30 -5.90 -13.67
C HIS A 111 -8.44 -4.68 -14.10
N LEU A 112 -7.60 -4.19 -13.21
CA LEU A 112 -6.31 -3.65 -13.64
C LEU A 112 -5.88 -4.65 -14.72
N ASN A 113 -5.71 -4.21 -15.93
CA ASN A 113 -5.31 -5.06 -17.05
C ASN A 113 -4.35 -6.10 -16.50
N LYS A 114 -4.30 -7.30 -17.07
CA LYS A 114 -3.38 -8.37 -16.69
C LYS A 114 -1.91 -7.94 -16.69
N ASP A 115 -1.67 -6.66 -16.80
CA ASP A 115 -0.37 -6.02 -16.80
C ASP A 115 0.17 -6.01 -15.40
N ILE A 116 1.39 -6.47 -15.26
CA ILE A 116 2.15 -6.46 -14.02
C ILE A 116 2.37 -4.99 -13.64
N VAL A 117 1.88 -4.60 -12.47
CA VAL A 117 2.03 -3.22 -11.98
C VAL A 117 3.40 -3.06 -11.35
N THR A 118 4.23 -2.18 -11.93
CA THR A 118 5.55 -1.80 -11.43
C THR A 118 5.54 -0.36 -10.90
N SER A 119 6.56 0.03 -10.17
CA SER A 119 6.73 1.40 -9.69
C SER A 119 6.77 2.41 -10.84
N GLU A 120 7.44 2.09 -11.95
CA GLU A 120 7.53 2.96 -13.13
C GLU A 120 6.14 3.19 -13.75
N LEU A 121 5.30 2.16 -13.79
CA LEU A 121 3.94 2.29 -14.30
C LEU A 121 3.10 3.21 -13.39
N ILE A 122 3.30 3.14 -12.08
CA ILE A 122 2.62 4.02 -11.12
C ILE A 122 3.11 5.47 -11.30
N TYR A 123 4.43 5.70 -11.47
CA TYR A 123 4.96 7.03 -11.79
C TYR A 123 4.39 7.57 -13.09
N TYR A 124 4.27 6.73 -14.14
CA TYR A 124 3.62 7.12 -15.39
C TYR A 124 2.18 7.58 -15.14
N TRP A 125 1.38 6.83 -14.37
CA TRP A 125 0.00 7.25 -14.04
C TRP A 125 -0.03 8.56 -13.23
N MET A 126 0.91 8.77 -12.32
CA MET A 126 1.00 10.05 -11.59
C MET A 126 1.22 11.23 -12.54
N VAL A 127 2.11 11.08 -13.52
CA VAL A 127 2.38 12.11 -14.52
C VAL A 127 1.16 12.34 -15.41
N GLU A 128 0.52 11.28 -15.91
CA GLU A 128 -0.67 11.38 -16.78
C GLU A 128 -1.85 12.05 -16.06
N LEU A 129 -2.04 11.73 -14.79
CA LEU A 129 -3.13 12.26 -13.98
C LEU A 129 -2.78 13.60 -13.28
N HIS A 130 -1.61 14.17 -13.55
CA HIS A 130 -1.10 15.42 -12.94
C HIS A 130 -1.08 15.37 -11.41
N ILE A 131 -0.75 14.20 -10.84
CA ILE A 131 -0.59 14.01 -9.41
C ILE A 131 0.78 14.56 -9.00
N PRO A 132 0.85 15.45 -7.97
CA PRO A 132 2.12 15.99 -7.50
C PRO A 132 3.12 14.91 -7.09
N PRO A 133 4.42 15.06 -7.43
CA PRO A 133 5.44 14.06 -7.12
C PRO A 133 5.60 13.81 -5.61
N GLU A 134 5.30 14.78 -4.76
CA GLU A 134 5.38 14.64 -3.30
C GLU A 134 4.49 13.49 -2.76
N PHE A 135 3.50 13.06 -3.55
CA PHE A 135 2.59 11.97 -3.16
C PHE A 135 3.24 10.57 -3.31
N GLU A 136 4.42 10.47 -3.93
CA GLU A 136 5.21 9.23 -3.97
C GLU A 136 5.57 8.70 -2.56
N ARG A 137 5.60 9.60 -1.56
CA ARG A 137 5.84 9.29 -0.15
C ARG A 137 4.59 8.87 0.62
N TRP A 138 3.43 8.95 0.00
CA TRP A 138 2.23 8.43 0.64
C TRP A 138 2.28 6.90 0.75
N HIS A 139 1.54 6.38 1.72
CA HIS A 139 1.32 4.93 1.77
C HIS A 139 0.77 4.46 0.42
N ILE A 140 1.38 3.42 -0.16
CA ILE A 140 1.09 3.01 -1.54
C ILE A 140 -0.40 2.75 -1.80
N LYS A 141 -1.11 2.12 -0.87
CA LYS A 141 -2.55 1.87 -1.02
C LYS A 141 -3.37 3.16 -1.09
N ARG A 142 -2.95 4.21 -0.35
CA ARG A 142 -3.58 5.53 -0.42
C ARG A 142 -3.32 6.19 -1.77
N LEU A 143 -2.11 6.09 -2.29
CA LEU A 143 -1.74 6.61 -3.62
C LEU A 143 -2.53 5.90 -4.73
N LEU A 144 -2.57 4.58 -4.72
CA LEU A 144 -3.36 3.79 -5.68
C LEU A 144 -4.86 4.11 -5.62
N THR A 145 -5.38 4.37 -4.41
CA THR A 145 -6.76 4.83 -4.24
C THR A 145 -6.99 6.18 -4.89
N LEU A 146 -6.05 7.13 -4.75
CA LEU A 146 -6.13 8.45 -5.40
C LEU A 146 -6.10 8.32 -6.92
N ILE A 147 -5.19 7.53 -7.47
CA ILE A 147 -5.10 7.24 -8.90
C ILE A 147 -6.45 6.74 -9.41
N ARG A 148 -7.02 5.74 -8.74
CA ARG A 148 -8.33 5.19 -9.10
C ARG A 148 -9.47 6.24 -9.03
N ILE A 149 -9.45 7.13 -8.05
CA ILE A 149 -10.42 8.25 -7.97
C ILE A 149 -10.28 9.15 -9.19
N CYS A 150 -9.06 9.51 -9.59
CA CYS A 150 -8.79 10.35 -10.74
C CYS A 150 -9.30 9.68 -12.03
N GLU A 151 -8.99 8.41 -12.24
CA GLU A 151 -9.46 7.63 -13.38
C GLU A 151 -11.01 7.60 -13.46
N VAL A 152 -11.68 7.27 -12.34
CA VAL A 152 -13.14 7.21 -12.29
C VAL A 152 -13.77 8.57 -12.59
N LYS A 153 -13.16 9.67 -12.10
CA LYS A 153 -13.67 11.03 -12.32
C LYS A 153 -13.37 11.57 -13.71
N GLN A 154 -12.27 11.17 -14.34
CA GLN A 154 -11.89 11.54 -15.68
C GLN A 154 -12.52 10.64 -16.74
N ALA A 155 -13.01 9.45 -16.34
CA ALA A 155 -13.71 8.55 -17.25
C ALA A 155 -14.90 9.30 -17.92
N PRO A 156 -15.01 9.28 -19.26
CA PRO A 156 -16.14 9.89 -19.93
C PRO A 156 -17.44 9.28 -19.42
N ALA A 157 -18.44 10.12 -19.17
CA ALA A 157 -19.74 9.66 -18.70
C ALA A 157 -20.21 8.51 -19.62
N LYS A 158 -20.51 7.35 -19.03
CA LYS A 158 -20.93 6.16 -19.77
C LYS A 158 -22.12 6.52 -20.63
N LYS A 159 -21.91 6.65 -21.96
CA LYS A 159 -23.00 6.90 -22.90
C LYS A 159 -23.97 5.73 -22.76
N MET A 160 -25.19 6.01 -22.30
CA MET A 160 -26.23 5.01 -22.27
C MET A 160 -26.44 4.47 -23.69
N SER A 161 -26.61 3.17 -23.82
CA SER A 161 -26.93 2.59 -25.11
C SER A 161 -28.26 3.16 -25.60
N GLN A 162 -28.46 3.23 -26.92
CA GLN A 162 -29.70 3.73 -27.51
C GLN A 162 -30.92 2.98 -26.93
N LYS A 163 -30.78 1.68 -26.67
CA LYS A 163 -31.81 0.82 -26.08
C LYS A 163 -32.12 1.20 -24.63
N GLU A 164 -31.10 1.48 -23.82
CA GLU A 164 -31.27 1.93 -22.42
C GLU A 164 -31.90 3.33 -22.37
N THR A 165 -31.47 4.23 -23.26
CA THR A 165 -32.05 5.58 -23.37
C THR A 165 -33.53 5.50 -23.74
N MET A 166 -33.90 4.68 -24.74
CA MET A 166 -35.31 4.48 -25.12
C MET A 166 -36.13 3.85 -23.97
N ALA A 167 -35.58 2.87 -23.26
CA ALA A 167 -36.26 2.26 -22.12
C ALA A 167 -36.49 3.27 -20.99
N GLN A 168 -35.51 4.13 -20.71
CA GLN A 168 -35.63 5.19 -19.72
C GLN A 168 -36.74 6.22 -20.11
N TYR A 169 -36.73 6.67 -21.36
CA TYR A 169 -37.80 7.59 -21.87
C TYR A 169 -39.14 6.94 -21.84
N ALA A 170 -39.29 5.67 -22.20
CA ALA A 170 -40.53 4.93 -22.12
C ALA A 170 -41.02 4.82 -20.68
N ALA A 171 -40.17 4.51 -19.72
CA ALA A 171 -40.48 4.46 -18.31
C ALA A 171 -40.97 5.83 -17.77
N LEU A 172 -40.23 6.90 -18.15
CA LEU A 172 -40.55 8.27 -17.75
C LEU A 172 -41.87 8.74 -18.33
N ASN A 173 -42.16 8.42 -19.59
CA ASN A 173 -43.42 8.74 -20.25
C ASN A 173 -44.60 7.95 -19.62
N ASN A 174 -44.41 6.68 -19.30
CA ASN A 174 -45.41 5.87 -18.61
C ASN A 174 -45.70 6.41 -17.21
N ALA A 175 -44.68 6.85 -16.47
CA ALA A 175 -44.87 7.50 -15.17
C ALA A 175 -45.64 8.82 -15.30
N ARG A 176 -45.34 9.65 -16.31
CA ARG A 176 -46.10 10.89 -16.59
C ARG A 176 -47.55 10.63 -16.99
N ARG A 177 -47.79 9.64 -17.87
CA ARG A 177 -49.14 9.22 -18.26
C ARG A 177 -50.00 8.80 -17.03
N LYS A 178 -49.40 8.00 -16.13
CA LYS A 178 -50.05 7.61 -14.88
C LYS A 178 -50.37 8.82 -13.99
N LYS A 179 -49.39 9.74 -13.85
CA LYS A 179 -49.56 10.92 -12.99
C LYS A 179 -50.61 11.89 -13.49
N TYR A 180 -50.72 12.09 -14.80
CA TYR A 180 -51.64 13.08 -15.40
C TYR A 180 -52.86 12.45 -16.06
N HIS A 181 -53.06 11.14 -15.86
CA HIS A 181 -54.23 10.38 -16.43
C HIS A 181 -54.39 10.62 -17.95
N SER A 182 -53.30 10.89 -18.69
CA SER A 182 -53.36 11.19 -20.13
C SER A 182 -53.24 9.92 -20.97
N ARG A 183 -54.03 9.80 -22.02
CA ARG A 183 -54.05 8.71 -23.00
C ARG A 183 -53.31 9.10 -24.32
N GLY A 184 -52.37 9.97 -24.27
CA GLY A 184 -51.65 10.48 -25.43
C GLY A 184 -50.73 9.47 -26.05
#